data_f197f66a78b5aed359e811278357b33a
#
_entry.id   f197f66a78b5aed359e811278357b33a
#
_cell.length_a   1.000
_cell.length_b   1.000
_cell.length_c   1.000
_cell.angle_alpha   90.00
_cell.angle_beta   90.00
_cell.angle_gamma   90.00
#
_symmetry.space_group_name_H-M   'P 1'
#
loop_
_entity.id
_entity.type
_entity.pdbx_description
1 polymer ?
#
loop_
_entity_poly.entity_id
_entity_poly.type
_entity_poly.pdbx_seq_one_letter_code
_entity_poly.pdbx_strand_id
1 'polypeptide(L)'
;MPTAHDGTEDEERALNTFIRFTRASNTVDQKISTIFQAHDLTSGQFGVLETLYHLGPLHQGALGDKLLQSKGNISTIITNLEDRDLVERRRDPDDRRYVQVHLTDAGRTLIADIFPDHVQQIVDTFGVLTDEEIEELGRLCKKLGVQNAED
;
A
#
# COMPACT_ATOMS: atom_id res chain seq x y z
N MET A 1 17.15 -18.08 -2.52
CA MET A 1 17.82 -18.88 -3.56
C MET A 1 18.70 -17.94 -4.38
N PRO A 2 19.96 -18.25 -4.61
CA PRO A 2 20.80 -17.42 -5.44
C PRO A 2 20.35 -17.46 -6.91
N THR A 3 20.75 -16.47 -7.68
CA THR A 3 20.52 -16.48 -9.12
C THR A 3 21.28 -17.64 -9.77
N ALA A 4 20.72 -18.20 -10.83
CA ALA A 4 21.40 -19.17 -11.69
C ALA A 4 22.07 -18.48 -12.90
N HIS A 5 22.02 -17.16 -12.97
CA HIS A 5 22.66 -16.38 -14.02
C HIS A 5 24.18 -16.40 -13.84
N ASP A 6 24.90 -16.68 -14.91
CA ASP A 6 26.35 -16.62 -14.97
C ASP A 6 26.74 -15.33 -15.70
N GLY A 7 27.08 -14.31 -14.94
CA GLY A 7 27.35 -12.98 -15.48
C GLY A 7 28.46 -12.27 -14.71
N THR A 8 28.48 -10.95 -14.83
CA THR A 8 29.44 -10.12 -14.09
C THR A 8 29.07 -10.09 -12.61
N GLU A 9 30.05 -9.75 -11.74
CA GLU A 9 29.78 -9.57 -10.30
C GLU A 9 28.65 -8.56 -10.04
N ASP A 10 28.57 -7.50 -10.82
CA ASP A 10 27.50 -6.49 -10.68
C ASP A 10 26.13 -7.05 -11.05
N GLU A 11 26.06 -7.84 -12.12
CA GLU A 11 24.83 -8.51 -12.53
C GLU A 11 24.37 -9.50 -11.47
N GLU A 12 25.24 -10.34 -10.97
CA GLU A 12 24.92 -11.34 -9.94
C GLU A 12 24.49 -10.67 -8.63
N ARG A 13 25.19 -9.62 -8.21
CA ARG A 13 24.85 -8.85 -6.99
C ARG A 13 23.46 -8.23 -7.11
N ALA A 14 23.18 -7.58 -8.24
CA ALA A 14 21.89 -6.94 -8.47
C ALA A 14 20.74 -7.97 -8.51
N LEU A 15 20.94 -9.08 -9.24
CA LEU A 15 19.93 -10.14 -9.35
C LEU A 15 19.64 -10.81 -8.01
N ASN A 16 20.69 -11.16 -7.25
CA ASN A 16 20.53 -11.79 -5.94
C ASN A 16 19.79 -10.85 -4.97
N THR A 17 20.10 -9.55 -5.00
CA THR A 17 19.42 -8.55 -4.16
C THR A 17 17.96 -8.39 -4.59
N PHE A 18 17.69 -8.32 -5.88
CA PHE A 18 16.34 -8.25 -6.42
C PHE A 18 15.48 -9.46 -5.98
N ILE A 19 16.03 -10.67 -6.08
CA ILE A 19 15.33 -11.89 -5.66
C ILE A 19 15.00 -11.83 -4.16
N ARG A 20 15.95 -11.44 -3.32
CA ARG A 20 15.74 -11.31 -1.87
C ARG A 20 14.71 -10.25 -1.55
N PHE A 21 14.79 -9.09 -2.18
CA PHE A 21 13.86 -7.99 -2.02
C PHE A 21 12.42 -8.41 -2.38
N THR A 22 12.24 -9.01 -3.55
CA THR A 22 10.93 -9.46 -4.03
C THR A 22 10.33 -10.52 -3.13
N ARG A 23 11.12 -11.51 -2.72
CA ARG A 23 10.64 -12.58 -1.82
C ARG A 23 10.28 -12.03 -0.45
N ALA A 24 11.09 -11.14 0.11
CA ALA A 24 10.79 -10.52 1.40
C ALA A 24 9.51 -9.69 1.32
N SER A 25 9.36 -8.87 0.28
CA SER A 25 8.17 -8.07 0.06
C SER A 25 6.91 -8.94 -0.03
N ASN A 26 6.95 -10.01 -0.82
CA ASN A 26 5.83 -10.92 -0.96
C ASN A 26 5.46 -11.61 0.36
N THR A 27 6.45 -12.02 1.14
CA THR A 27 6.22 -12.65 2.44
C THR A 27 5.59 -11.68 3.44
N VAL A 28 6.08 -10.45 3.48
CA VAL A 28 5.52 -9.37 4.32
C VAL A 28 4.07 -9.10 3.90
N ASP A 29 3.81 -8.93 2.61
CA ASP A 29 2.46 -8.66 2.10
C ASP A 29 1.48 -9.78 2.45
N GLN A 30 1.89 -11.04 2.33
CA GLN A 30 1.07 -12.19 2.71
C GLN A 30 0.70 -12.17 4.19
N LYS A 31 1.64 -11.85 5.07
CA LYS A 31 1.39 -11.77 6.51
C LYS A 31 0.46 -10.62 6.87
N ILE A 32 0.71 -9.44 6.31
CA ILE A 32 -0.05 -8.24 6.61
C ILE A 32 -1.48 -8.35 6.05
N SER A 33 -1.66 -8.96 4.88
CA SER A 33 -2.96 -9.09 4.24
C SER A 33 -3.96 -9.97 5.00
N THR A 34 -3.53 -10.83 5.92
CA THR A 34 -4.43 -11.70 6.67
C THR A 34 -5.45 -10.91 7.50
N ILE A 35 -5.07 -9.75 8.02
CA ILE A 35 -5.94 -8.92 8.86
C ILE A 35 -7.08 -8.34 8.04
N PHE A 36 -6.79 -7.72 6.91
CA PHE A 36 -7.88 -7.13 6.12
C PHE A 36 -8.65 -8.17 5.31
N GLN A 37 -8.09 -9.32 4.98
CA GLN A 37 -8.84 -10.43 4.39
C GLN A 37 -9.92 -10.98 5.35
N ALA A 38 -9.66 -10.95 6.66
CA ALA A 38 -10.66 -11.32 7.67
C ALA A 38 -11.89 -10.40 7.65
N HIS A 39 -11.78 -9.22 7.06
CA HIS A 39 -12.86 -8.24 6.88
C HIS A 39 -13.33 -8.15 5.41
N ASP A 40 -12.99 -9.13 4.59
CA ASP A 40 -13.33 -9.18 3.16
C ASP A 40 -12.79 -7.98 2.37
N LEU A 41 -11.59 -7.52 2.73
CA LEU A 41 -10.90 -6.43 2.04
C LEU A 41 -9.67 -6.95 1.29
N THR A 42 -9.45 -6.41 0.10
CA THR A 42 -8.19 -6.57 -0.62
C THR A 42 -7.17 -5.53 -0.12
N SER A 43 -5.89 -5.72 -0.45
CA SER A 43 -4.83 -4.74 -0.14
C SER A 43 -5.15 -3.35 -0.70
N GLY A 44 -5.67 -3.28 -1.94
CA GLY A 44 -6.05 -2.01 -2.57
C GLY A 44 -7.21 -1.33 -1.86
N GLN A 45 -8.23 -2.09 -1.48
CA GLN A 45 -9.38 -1.57 -0.73
C GLN A 45 -8.94 -1.06 0.65
N PHE A 46 -8.15 -1.84 1.37
CA PHE A 46 -7.60 -1.40 2.65
C PHE A 46 -6.76 -0.13 2.49
N GLY A 47 -5.90 -0.06 1.48
CA GLY A 47 -5.06 1.10 1.19
C GLY A 47 -5.87 2.38 0.97
N VAL A 48 -6.99 2.30 0.25
CA VAL A 48 -7.90 3.45 0.06
C VAL A 48 -8.48 3.90 1.40
N LEU A 49 -9.02 2.97 2.19
CA LEU A 49 -9.62 3.29 3.50
C LEU A 49 -8.59 3.90 4.45
N GLU A 50 -7.40 3.33 4.51
CA GLU A 50 -6.30 3.82 5.35
C GLU A 50 -5.86 5.24 4.94
N THR A 51 -5.68 5.46 3.65
CA THR A 51 -5.27 6.76 3.12
C THR A 51 -6.29 7.85 3.43
N LEU A 52 -7.57 7.56 3.21
CA LEU A 52 -8.66 8.51 3.53
C LEU A 52 -8.80 8.74 5.03
N TYR A 53 -8.54 7.72 5.85
CA TYR A 53 -8.58 7.83 7.30
C TYR A 53 -7.52 8.80 7.84
N HIS A 54 -6.32 8.74 7.28
CA HIS A 54 -5.19 9.56 7.76
C HIS A 54 -5.12 10.93 7.10
N LEU A 55 -5.48 11.05 5.83
CA LEU A 55 -5.31 12.29 5.06
C LEU A 55 -6.62 13.05 4.82
N GLY A 56 -7.76 12.43 5.11
CA GLY A 56 -9.06 13.00 4.79
C GLY A 56 -9.44 12.83 3.31
N PRO A 57 -10.50 13.49 2.85
CA PRO A 57 -10.98 13.35 1.47
C PRO A 57 -9.92 13.73 0.45
N LEU A 58 -9.81 12.94 -0.61
CA LEU A 58 -8.87 13.13 -1.71
C LEU A 58 -9.56 12.95 -3.04
N HIS A 59 -9.05 13.62 -4.07
CA HIS A 59 -9.45 13.35 -5.44
C HIS A 59 -9.09 11.91 -5.83
N GLN A 60 -9.94 11.28 -6.64
CA GLN A 60 -9.74 9.89 -7.07
C GLN A 60 -8.39 9.68 -7.74
N GLY A 61 -7.95 10.64 -8.60
CA GLY A 61 -6.64 10.58 -9.24
C GLY A 61 -5.49 10.63 -8.23
N ALA A 62 -5.59 11.47 -7.21
CA ALA A 62 -4.57 11.56 -6.16
C ALA A 62 -4.45 10.25 -5.36
N LEU A 63 -5.58 9.59 -5.09
CA LEU A 63 -5.57 8.25 -4.46
C LEU A 63 -4.84 7.22 -5.33
N GLY A 64 -5.12 7.21 -6.63
CA GLY A 64 -4.46 6.31 -7.58
C GLY A 64 -2.95 6.52 -7.59
N ASP A 65 -2.50 7.77 -7.63
CA ASP A 65 -1.08 8.11 -7.63
C ASP A 65 -0.39 7.67 -6.32
N LYS A 66 -1.00 7.96 -5.18
CA LYS A 66 -0.44 7.59 -3.87
C LYS A 66 -0.35 6.08 -3.67
N LEU A 67 -1.32 5.34 -4.20
CA LEU A 67 -1.38 3.88 -4.06
C LEU A 67 -0.74 3.14 -5.25
N LEU A 68 -0.13 3.88 -6.18
CA LEU A 68 0.49 3.33 -7.39
C LEU A 68 -0.47 2.45 -8.20
N GLN A 69 -1.74 2.88 -8.28
CA GLN A 69 -2.79 2.19 -9.02
C GLN A 69 -3.09 2.93 -10.33
N SER A 70 -3.38 2.18 -11.39
CA SER A 70 -3.85 2.76 -12.64
C SER A 70 -5.23 3.42 -12.45
N LYS A 71 -5.60 4.31 -13.36
CA LYS A 71 -6.92 4.98 -13.34
C LYS A 71 -8.07 3.98 -13.35
N GLY A 72 -7.97 2.90 -14.12
CA GLY A 72 -8.97 1.85 -14.17
C GLY A 72 -9.05 1.06 -12.88
N ASN A 73 -7.91 0.68 -12.32
CA ASN A 73 -7.86 -0.08 -11.06
C ASN A 73 -8.39 0.72 -9.88
N ILE A 74 -7.98 1.97 -9.72
CA ILE A 74 -8.47 2.80 -8.60
C ILE A 74 -9.98 3.04 -8.71
N SER A 75 -10.51 3.25 -9.92
CA SER A 75 -11.94 3.41 -10.13
C SER A 75 -12.71 2.15 -9.70
N THR A 76 -12.22 0.96 -10.05
CA THR A 76 -12.83 -0.31 -9.66
C THR A 76 -12.78 -0.52 -8.15
N ILE A 77 -11.65 -0.25 -7.52
CA ILE A 77 -11.49 -0.37 -6.05
C ILE A 77 -12.51 0.54 -5.34
N ILE A 78 -12.62 1.80 -5.78
CA ILE A 78 -13.55 2.75 -5.17
C ILE A 78 -15.00 2.34 -5.41
N THR A 79 -15.36 1.87 -6.61
CA THR A 79 -16.70 1.38 -6.90
C THR A 79 -17.08 0.21 -5.97
N ASN A 80 -16.17 -0.74 -5.76
CA ASN A 80 -16.42 -1.87 -4.86
C ASN A 80 -16.60 -1.42 -3.41
N LEU A 81 -15.85 -0.43 -2.96
CA LEU A 81 -16.00 0.14 -1.62
C LEU A 81 -17.29 0.95 -1.50
N GLU A 82 -17.67 1.66 -2.53
CA GLU A 82 -18.93 2.41 -2.58
C GLU A 82 -20.16 1.47 -2.53
N ASP A 83 -20.09 0.35 -3.24
CA ASP A 83 -21.13 -0.69 -3.20
C ASP A 83 -21.31 -1.30 -1.81
N ARG A 84 -20.27 -1.27 -0.98
CA ARG A 84 -20.30 -1.71 0.42
C ARG A 84 -20.61 -0.57 1.41
N ASP A 85 -20.91 0.61 0.91
CA ASP A 85 -21.20 1.82 1.70
C ASP A 85 -20.05 2.23 2.64
N LEU A 86 -18.81 1.99 2.21
CA LEU A 86 -17.62 2.35 2.99
C LEU A 86 -17.00 3.67 2.55
N VAL A 87 -17.22 4.06 1.31
CA VAL A 87 -16.82 5.36 0.75
C VAL A 87 -17.95 5.91 -0.11
N GLU A 88 -17.86 7.19 -0.41
CA GLU A 88 -18.75 7.84 -1.38
C GLU A 88 -17.95 8.78 -2.29
N ARG A 89 -18.35 8.84 -3.56
CA ARG A 89 -17.83 9.81 -4.51
C ARG A 89 -18.67 11.07 -4.44
N ARG A 90 -18.00 12.22 -4.39
CA ARG A 90 -18.65 13.53 -4.49
C ARG A 90 -17.94 14.36 -5.54
N ARG A 91 -18.69 15.05 -6.38
CA ARG A 91 -18.11 16.04 -7.28
C ARG A 91 -17.51 17.16 -6.45
N ASP A 92 -16.25 17.56 -6.76
CA ASP A 92 -15.58 18.66 -6.07
C ASP A 92 -16.41 19.95 -6.28
N PRO A 93 -16.84 20.63 -5.19
CA PRO A 93 -17.62 21.85 -5.32
C PRO A 93 -16.86 23.02 -5.94
N ASP A 94 -15.54 23.04 -5.81
CA ASP A 94 -14.68 24.11 -6.34
C ASP A 94 -14.24 23.85 -7.77
N ASP A 95 -14.13 22.56 -8.18
CA ASP A 95 -13.75 22.16 -9.52
C ASP A 95 -14.45 20.85 -9.92
N ARG A 96 -15.53 20.99 -10.71
CA ARG A 96 -16.37 19.86 -11.11
C ARG A 96 -15.69 18.84 -12.03
N ARG A 97 -14.48 19.11 -12.49
CA ARG A 97 -13.67 18.14 -13.25
C ARG A 97 -13.17 16.99 -12.38
N TYR A 98 -13.11 17.20 -11.08
CA TYR A 98 -12.59 16.24 -10.12
C TYR A 98 -13.69 15.58 -9.30
N VAL A 99 -13.47 14.31 -8.98
CA VAL A 99 -14.29 13.53 -8.06
C VAL A 99 -13.49 13.33 -6.77
N GLN A 100 -14.05 13.79 -5.66
CA GLN A 100 -13.51 13.53 -4.33
C GLN A 100 -14.06 12.22 -3.80
N VAL A 101 -13.23 11.50 -3.07
CA VAL A 101 -13.62 10.27 -2.36
C VAL A 101 -13.60 10.55 -0.86
N HIS A 102 -14.68 10.23 -0.20
CA HIS A 102 -14.89 10.45 1.23
C HIS A 102 -15.17 9.12 1.93
N LEU A 103 -14.65 8.94 3.14
CA LEU A 103 -15.11 7.86 4.01
C LEU A 103 -16.55 8.14 4.44
N THR A 104 -17.37 7.09 4.44
CA THR A 104 -18.63 7.10 5.18
C THR A 104 -18.37 6.87 6.67
N ASP A 105 -19.39 7.03 7.51
CA ASP A 105 -19.28 6.69 8.94
C ASP A 105 -18.94 5.20 9.11
N ALA A 106 -19.56 4.33 8.30
CA ALA A 106 -19.27 2.89 8.29
C ALA A 106 -17.82 2.59 7.89
N GLY A 107 -17.32 3.27 6.86
CA GLY A 107 -15.92 3.14 6.43
C GLY A 107 -14.94 3.58 7.50
N ARG A 108 -15.21 4.69 8.16
CA ARG A 108 -14.38 5.20 9.27
C ARG A 108 -14.36 4.23 10.44
N THR A 109 -15.51 3.71 10.83
CA THR A 109 -15.61 2.72 11.91
C THR A 109 -14.81 1.46 11.58
N LEU A 110 -14.94 0.95 10.36
CA LEU A 110 -14.25 -0.26 9.93
C LEU A 110 -12.72 -0.08 9.97
N ILE A 111 -12.21 1.00 9.38
CA ILE A 111 -10.75 1.22 9.35
C ILE A 111 -10.20 1.49 10.75
N ALA A 112 -10.93 2.20 11.61
CA ALA A 112 -10.54 2.44 12.97
C ALA A 112 -10.44 1.13 13.79
N ASP A 113 -11.31 0.16 13.52
CA ASP A 113 -11.27 -1.17 14.17
C ASP A 113 -10.09 -2.01 13.69
N ILE A 114 -9.78 -1.97 12.39
CA ILE A 114 -8.73 -2.80 11.78
C ILE A 114 -7.33 -2.25 12.07
N PHE A 115 -7.18 -0.93 12.09
CA PHE A 115 -5.89 -0.26 12.05
C PHE A 115 -4.95 -0.64 13.21
N PRO A 116 -5.40 -0.75 14.47
CA PRO A 116 -4.51 -1.18 15.57
C PRO A 116 -3.92 -2.57 15.36
N ASP A 117 -4.70 -3.52 14.88
CA ASP A 117 -4.24 -4.88 14.59
C ASP A 117 -3.28 -4.90 13.40
N HIS A 118 -3.54 -4.08 12.40
CA HIS A 118 -2.65 -3.89 11.24
C HIS A 118 -1.28 -3.36 11.69
N VAL A 119 -1.25 -2.33 12.52
CA VAL A 119 0.00 -1.79 13.08
C VAL A 119 0.76 -2.86 13.87
N GLN A 120 0.07 -3.60 14.72
CA GLN A 120 0.70 -4.66 15.52
C GLN A 120 1.27 -5.76 14.63
N GLN A 121 0.56 -6.15 13.58
CA GLN A 121 1.05 -7.15 12.62
C GLN A 121 2.32 -6.69 11.91
N ILE A 122 2.40 -5.40 11.55
CA ILE A 122 3.61 -4.83 10.96
C ILE A 122 4.76 -4.87 11.96
N VAL A 123 4.53 -4.41 13.20
CA VAL A 123 5.54 -4.44 14.27
C VAL A 123 6.07 -5.85 14.47
N ASP A 124 5.20 -6.83 14.57
CA ASP A 124 5.58 -8.24 14.78
C ASP A 124 6.35 -8.81 13.59
N THR A 125 5.93 -8.47 12.38
CA THR A 125 6.57 -8.95 11.14
C THR A 125 7.99 -8.40 11.00
N PHE A 126 8.19 -7.12 11.30
CA PHE A 126 9.50 -6.49 11.24
C PHE A 126 10.35 -6.75 12.49
N GLY A 127 9.77 -7.31 13.54
CA GLY A 127 10.43 -7.57 14.82
C GLY A 127 11.56 -8.60 14.78
N VAL A 128 11.78 -9.29 13.67
CA VAL A 128 12.96 -10.15 13.45
C VAL A 128 14.25 -9.34 13.21
N LEU A 129 14.10 -8.03 12.90
CA LEU A 129 15.18 -7.10 12.69
C LEU A 129 15.40 -6.26 13.96
N THR A 130 16.63 -5.80 14.16
CA THR A 130 16.91 -4.80 15.20
C THR A 130 16.35 -3.44 14.78
N ASP A 131 16.23 -2.50 15.72
CA ASP A 131 15.76 -1.15 15.43
C ASP A 131 16.65 -0.46 14.37
N GLU A 132 17.97 -0.61 14.49
CA GLU A 132 18.94 -0.07 13.52
C GLU A 132 18.77 -0.70 12.13
N GLU A 133 18.50 -1.98 12.08
CA GLU A 133 18.27 -2.70 10.81
C GLU A 133 16.96 -2.24 10.16
N ILE A 134 15.90 -2.00 10.93
CA ILE A 134 14.63 -1.47 10.43
C ILE A 134 14.84 -0.08 9.82
N GLU A 135 15.55 0.80 10.54
CA GLU A 135 15.85 2.16 10.06
C GLU A 135 16.68 2.12 8.77
N GLU A 136 17.69 1.25 8.72
CA GLU A 136 18.54 1.09 7.53
C GLU A 136 17.76 0.54 6.34
N LEU A 137 16.90 -0.46 6.55
CA LEU A 137 16.02 -0.99 5.51
C LEU A 137 15.09 0.11 4.96
N GLY A 138 14.50 0.91 5.85
CA GLY A 138 13.66 2.05 5.46
C GLY A 138 14.42 3.07 4.63
N ARG A 139 15.65 3.40 5.02
CA ARG A 139 16.53 4.32 4.28
C ARG A 139 16.84 3.80 2.88
N LEU A 140 17.20 2.51 2.77
CA LEU A 140 17.53 1.88 1.49
C LEU A 140 16.31 1.79 0.57
N CYS A 141 15.15 1.39 1.11
CA CYS A 141 13.91 1.33 0.34
C CYS A 141 13.50 2.71 -0.19
N LYS A 142 13.62 3.75 0.63
CA LYS A 142 13.32 5.13 0.21
C LYS A 142 14.24 5.56 -0.93
N LYS A 143 15.54 5.33 -0.79
CA LYS A 143 16.53 5.66 -1.83
C LYS A 143 16.22 4.93 -3.14
N LEU A 144 15.96 3.63 -3.07
CA LEU A 144 15.65 2.79 -4.23
C LEU A 144 14.37 3.25 -4.92
N GLY A 145 13.32 3.52 -4.15
CA GLY A 145 12.02 3.93 -4.68
C GLY A 145 12.02 5.32 -5.28
N VAL A 146 12.52 6.31 -4.54
CA VAL A 146 12.50 7.72 -4.97
C VAL A 146 13.35 7.94 -6.23
N GLN A 147 14.58 7.42 -6.26
CA GLN A 147 15.46 7.63 -7.41
C GLN A 147 14.98 6.94 -8.68
N ASN A 148 14.31 5.80 -8.57
CA ASN A 148 13.75 5.12 -9.75
C ASN A 148 12.39 5.69 -10.17
N ALA A 149 11.68 6.41 -9.32
CA ALA A 149 10.40 7.03 -9.64
C ALA A 149 10.56 8.35 -10.41
N GLU A 150 11.75 8.94 -10.45
CA GLU A 150 12.06 10.19 -11.16
C GLU A 150 12.33 10.00 -12.67
N ASP A 151 12.38 8.78 -13.16
CA ASP A 151 12.63 8.43 -14.56
C ASP A 151 11.36 8.44 -15.43
#